data_103f7f7fffa72a89388064ddd7a5aa18
#
_entry.id   103f7f7fffa72a89388064ddd7a5aa18
#
_cell.length_a   1.000
_cell.length_b   1.000
_cell.length_c   1.000
_cell.angle_alpha   90.00
_cell.angle_beta   90.00
_cell.angle_gamma   90.00
#
_symmetry.space_group_name_H-M   'P 1'
#
loop_
_entity.id
_entity.type
_entity.pdbx_description
1 polymer ?
#
loop_
_entity_poly.entity_id
_entity_poly.type
_entity_poly.pdbx_seq_one_letter_code
_entity_poly.pdbx_strand_id
1 'polypeptide(L)'
;MVRRMGKGGSSRRRLLLLGVLALVGAVGLFAQVSDAGQAGPSSPAKIRLAVLPFSGSADSLPEGFGFVASQAIEYALQQVRGVSLLDSGRIVESAERLGLSPTERLSDEELLRLGRELKVRGLIAGSYVADGEAVKIRARLVDLDGQGQVILGEESAAPAKEYLAGPRRIVKDVLQRFQAPQSELDGRRLAAALGDEPSSLEAYALYGRAVWDQGLGNKEAHERAIALLTKALDAEQNFAPARVALGVSLYATGNRWKASGEFRKAIQINPSLAEAHRLLGDMLVSSPRRPYDLAIQSYAAALEIWPDYVEARVGLGDARQAKGEFDGAIEEYKKAIVLEPENARVHYGMGKIYYNEKQLYHEAVAEYQQAIALDPRLMDAYLSLGEMYEEKGLYKEAVASYDRVLVMEPKHPGAMYGLALSYEKLDVNKAKEQWERYLELAASLPSEKDWMGIARKHLEKLQRGEKPN
;
A
#
# COMPACT_ATOMS: atom_id res chain seq x y z
N MET A 1 -41.21 41.00 -52.76
CA MET A 1 -42.09 39.82 -52.93
C MET A 1 -41.79 38.89 -51.79
N VAL A 2 -42.49 39.03 -50.72
CA VAL A 2 -43.56 38.20 -50.20
C VAL A 2 -43.09 36.89 -49.52
N ARG A 3 -43.11 36.92 -48.15
CA ARG A 3 -43.57 35.88 -47.15
C ARG A 3 -42.82 34.56 -47.12
N ARG A 4 -42.40 34.02 -45.93
CA ARG A 4 -43.24 33.66 -44.75
C ARG A 4 -42.37 33.39 -43.51
N MET A 5 -42.87 33.88 -42.40
CA MET A 5 -42.50 33.48 -41.00
C MET A 5 -42.86 32.00 -40.71
N GLY A 6 -42.13 31.37 -39.86
CA GLY A 6 -42.47 30.05 -39.28
C GLY A 6 -41.74 29.79 -38.00
N LYS A 7 -42.38 30.08 -36.88
CA LYS A 7 -42.23 29.71 -35.48
C LYS A 7 -41.54 28.35 -35.22
N GLY A 8 -40.61 28.35 -34.28
CA GLY A 8 -40.00 27.11 -33.77
C GLY A 8 -39.10 27.33 -32.55
N GLY A 9 -39.54 28.15 -31.62
CA GLY A 9 -38.79 28.43 -30.39
C GLY A 9 -39.50 27.92 -29.13
N SER A 10 -39.60 26.60 -28.91
CA SER A 10 -40.12 26.08 -27.61
C SER A 10 -39.66 24.66 -27.21
N SER A 11 -38.88 24.00 -28.06
CA SER A 11 -38.42 22.62 -27.77
C SER A 11 -37.04 22.52 -27.07
N ARG A 12 -36.21 23.56 -27.13
CA ARG A 12 -34.89 23.50 -26.47
C ARG A 12 -34.90 23.85 -24.98
N ARG A 13 -35.91 24.55 -24.49
CA ARG A 13 -36.05 24.85 -23.03
C ARG A 13 -36.69 23.71 -22.22
N ARG A 14 -37.43 22.80 -22.86
CA ARG A 14 -38.01 21.62 -22.18
C ARG A 14 -37.05 20.44 -22.02
N LEU A 15 -36.02 20.34 -22.85
CA LEU A 15 -34.97 19.30 -22.71
C LEU A 15 -33.94 19.65 -21.63
N LEU A 16 -33.71 20.92 -21.30
CA LEU A 16 -32.82 21.35 -20.23
C LEU A 16 -33.46 21.17 -18.84
N LEU A 17 -34.78 21.25 -18.73
CA LEU A 17 -35.48 21.02 -17.44
C LEU A 17 -35.65 19.55 -17.10
N LEU A 18 -35.67 18.66 -18.09
CA LEU A 18 -35.71 17.21 -17.87
C LEU A 18 -34.34 16.63 -17.49
N GLY A 19 -33.23 17.23 -17.92
CA GLY A 19 -31.89 16.86 -17.52
C GLY A 19 -31.55 17.20 -16.06
N VAL A 20 -32.04 18.34 -15.56
CA VAL A 20 -31.80 18.78 -14.18
C VAL A 20 -32.67 18.00 -13.18
N LEU A 21 -33.87 17.58 -13.54
CA LEU A 21 -34.73 16.74 -12.69
C LEU A 21 -34.27 15.29 -12.64
N ALA A 22 -33.56 14.79 -13.66
CA ALA A 22 -32.94 13.46 -13.63
C ALA A 22 -31.70 13.41 -12.73
N LEU A 23 -30.96 14.52 -12.57
CA LEU A 23 -29.81 14.59 -11.68
C LEU A 23 -30.21 14.65 -10.19
N VAL A 24 -31.29 15.36 -9.86
CA VAL A 24 -31.79 15.43 -8.48
C VAL A 24 -32.50 14.13 -8.07
N GLY A 25 -33.09 13.40 -9.03
CA GLY A 25 -33.65 12.07 -8.79
C GLY A 25 -32.59 10.96 -8.58
N ALA A 26 -31.43 11.07 -9.22
CA ALA A 26 -30.34 10.10 -9.07
C ALA A 26 -29.66 10.17 -7.69
N VAL A 27 -29.50 11.36 -7.10
CA VAL A 27 -28.91 11.50 -5.76
C VAL A 27 -29.87 11.02 -4.67
N GLY A 28 -31.19 11.14 -4.86
CA GLY A 28 -32.19 10.63 -3.94
C GLY A 28 -32.44 9.10 -4.08
N LEU A 29 -32.18 8.51 -5.25
CA LEU A 29 -32.37 7.07 -5.46
C LEU A 29 -31.16 6.25 -4.98
N PHE A 30 -29.95 6.81 -4.91
CA PHE A 30 -28.78 6.10 -4.38
C PHE A 30 -28.79 5.96 -2.84
N ALA A 31 -29.58 6.73 -2.13
CA ALA A 31 -29.79 6.54 -0.69
C ALA A 31 -30.79 5.42 -0.34
N GLN A 32 -31.50 4.84 -1.33
CA GLN A 32 -32.46 3.74 -1.14
C GLN A 32 -32.14 2.46 -1.93
N VAL A 33 -31.03 2.41 -2.66
CA VAL A 33 -30.56 1.19 -3.38
C VAL A 33 -29.41 0.49 -2.60
N SER A 34 -29.31 0.73 -1.29
CA SER A 34 -28.33 0.04 -0.45
C SER A 34 -28.76 -1.37 -0.01
N ASP A 35 -29.85 -1.97 -0.56
CA ASP A 35 -30.28 -3.30 -0.12
C ASP A 35 -30.71 -4.28 -1.21
N ALA A 36 -30.27 -4.10 -2.46
CA ALA A 36 -30.43 -5.16 -3.45
C ALA A 36 -29.19 -5.19 -4.36
N GLY A 37 -28.16 -5.85 -3.84
CA GLY A 37 -26.86 -6.01 -4.43
C GLY A 37 -26.88 -6.80 -5.74
N GLN A 38 -25.97 -6.54 -6.53
CA GLN A 38 -25.15 -7.57 -7.15
C GLN A 38 -23.71 -7.20 -6.76
N ALA A 39 -23.28 -7.75 -5.63
CA ALA A 39 -21.86 -7.93 -5.40
C ALA A 39 -21.34 -8.72 -6.60
N GLY A 40 -20.57 -8.09 -7.47
CA GLY A 40 -19.71 -8.82 -8.39
C GLY A 40 -18.93 -9.85 -7.57
N PRO A 41 -18.39 -10.92 -8.16
CA PRO A 41 -17.73 -11.96 -7.41
C PRO A 41 -16.67 -11.28 -6.53
N SER A 42 -16.92 -11.25 -5.22
CA SER A 42 -15.98 -10.76 -4.25
C SER A 42 -14.68 -11.53 -4.47
N SER A 43 -13.60 -10.81 -4.76
CA SER A 43 -12.28 -11.43 -4.78
C SER A 43 -12.15 -12.23 -3.49
N PRO A 44 -11.70 -13.49 -3.53
CA PRO A 44 -11.59 -14.27 -2.30
C PRO A 44 -10.73 -13.49 -1.32
N ALA A 45 -11.26 -13.29 -0.10
CA ALA A 45 -10.59 -12.52 0.93
C ALA A 45 -9.16 -13.03 1.09
N LYS A 46 -8.17 -12.13 1.07
CA LYS A 46 -6.76 -12.51 1.23
C LYS A 46 -6.57 -13.29 2.52
N ILE A 47 -5.85 -14.40 2.45
CA ILE A 47 -5.45 -15.20 3.62
C ILE A 47 -4.41 -14.40 4.38
N ARG A 48 -4.81 -13.80 5.48
CA ARG A 48 -3.93 -12.97 6.32
C ARG A 48 -3.19 -13.84 7.31
N LEU A 49 -1.86 -13.85 7.22
CA LEU A 49 -0.97 -14.67 8.05
C LEU A 49 0.03 -13.80 8.82
N ALA A 50 0.52 -14.33 9.94
CA ALA A 50 1.67 -13.79 10.64
C ALA A 50 2.69 -14.91 10.86
N VAL A 51 3.98 -14.59 10.80
CA VAL A 51 5.08 -15.51 11.05
C VAL A 51 5.92 -14.93 12.17
N LEU A 52 6.14 -15.71 13.23
CA LEU A 52 7.02 -15.33 14.32
C LEU A 52 8.43 -15.89 14.11
N PRO A 53 9.47 -15.22 14.62
CA PRO A 53 10.80 -15.81 14.72
C PRO A 53 10.74 -17.15 15.48
N PHE A 54 11.48 -18.15 15.00
CA PHE A 54 11.51 -19.44 15.65
C PHE A 54 12.41 -19.37 16.88
N SER A 55 11.92 -19.84 18.01
CA SER A 55 12.65 -19.85 19.28
C SER A 55 13.55 -21.10 19.40
N GLY A 56 14.70 -20.96 19.97
CA GLY A 56 15.62 -22.09 20.23
C GLY A 56 17.01 -21.60 20.62
N SER A 57 17.84 -22.51 21.05
CA SER A 57 19.25 -22.27 21.31
C SER A 57 20.07 -23.47 20.84
N ALA A 58 21.20 -23.18 20.26
CA ALA A 58 22.19 -24.21 19.96
C ALA A 58 23.55 -23.52 19.78
N ASP A 59 24.55 -23.98 20.50
CA ASP A 59 25.91 -23.43 20.45
C ASP A 59 26.57 -23.62 19.07
N SER A 60 26.06 -24.56 18.27
CA SER A 60 26.55 -24.88 16.91
C SER A 60 25.89 -24.03 15.80
N LEU A 61 24.89 -23.19 16.11
CA LEU A 61 24.17 -22.38 15.16
C LEU A 61 24.46 -20.90 15.40
N PRO A 62 24.48 -20.06 14.34
CA PRO A 62 24.69 -18.64 14.49
C PRO A 62 23.56 -17.98 15.28
N GLU A 63 23.90 -16.93 16.05
CA GLU A 63 22.91 -16.08 16.70
C GLU A 63 21.92 -15.54 15.67
N GLY A 64 20.62 -15.67 15.96
CA GLY A 64 19.56 -15.24 15.04
C GLY A 64 19.10 -16.34 14.07
N PHE A 65 19.52 -17.58 14.22
CA PHE A 65 19.04 -18.69 13.37
C PHE A 65 17.50 -18.80 13.34
N GLY A 66 16.80 -18.44 14.42
CA GLY A 66 15.34 -18.40 14.44
C GLY A 66 14.71 -17.51 13.36
N PHE A 67 15.41 -16.46 12.96
CA PHE A 67 14.98 -15.60 11.86
C PHE A 67 15.21 -16.21 10.47
N VAL A 68 16.12 -17.17 10.34
CA VAL A 68 16.34 -17.90 9.07
C VAL A 68 15.07 -18.64 8.66
N ALA A 69 14.53 -19.45 9.58
CA ALA A 69 13.34 -20.25 9.29
C ALA A 69 12.11 -19.38 9.02
N SER A 70 11.86 -18.35 9.85
CA SER A 70 10.73 -17.45 9.65
C SER A 70 10.86 -16.67 8.35
N GLN A 71 12.04 -16.12 8.05
CA GLN A 71 12.27 -15.35 6.83
C GLN A 71 12.11 -16.20 5.57
N ALA A 72 12.57 -17.44 5.57
CA ALA A 72 12.37 -18.36 4.45
C ALA A 72 10.89 -18.66 4.22
N ILE A 73 10.10 -18.82 5.30
CA ILE A 73 8.66 -19.03 5.22
C ILE A 73 7.97 -17.77 4.72
N GLU A 74 8.29 -16.60 5.27
CA GLU A 74 7.72 -15.31 4.85
C GLU A 74 7.98 -15.04 3.38
N TYR A 75 9.23 -15.14 2.94
CA TYR A 75 9.62 -14.90 1.56
C TYR A 75 8.87 -15.82 0.58
N ALA A 76 8.74 -17.10 0.94
CA ALA A 76 8.00 -18.05 0.14
C ALA A 76 6.49 -17.75 0.09
N LEU A 77 5.87 -17.40 1.23
CA LEU A 77 4.45 -17.08 1.31
C LEU A 77 4.09 -15.78 0.59
N GLN A 78 4.99 -14.80 0.55
CA GLN A 78 4.82 -13.55 -0.20
C GLN A 78 4.68 -13.78 -1.72
N GLN A 79 5.23 -14.88 -2.24
CA GLN A 79 5.11 -15.23 -3.66
C GLN A 79 3.76 -15.85 -4.02
N VAL A 80 2.89 -16.13 -3.05
CA VAL A 80 1.61 -16.81 -3.27
C VAL A 80 0.48 -15.80 -3.39
N ARG A 81 -0.24 -15.86 -4.51
CA ARG A 81 -1.41 -15.02 -4.73
C ARG A 81 -2.49 -15.28 -3.69
N GLY A 82 -3.09 -14.21 -3.16
CA GLY A 82 -4.15 -14.33 -2.15
C GLY A 82 -3.64 -14.54 -0.72
N VAL A 83 -2.34 -14.54 -0.49
CA VAL A 83 -1.73 -14.50 0.84
C VAL A 83 -1.26 -13.08 1.13
N SER A 84 -1.45 -12.61 2.37
CA SER A 84 -0.88 -11.36 2.88
C SER A 84 -0.23 -11.63 4.23
N LEU A 85 0.97 -11.08 4.42
CA LEU A 85 1.70 -11.20 5.68
C LEU A 85 1.60 -9.91 6.48
N LEU A 86 1.58 -10.06 7.81
CA LEU A 86 1.74 -8.92 8.72
C LEU A 86 3.22 -8.59 8.87
N ASP A 87 3.51 -7.30 8.92
CA ASP A 87 4.84 -6.79 9.26
C ASP A 87 5.20 -7.04 10.73
N SER A 88 6.49 -7.14 11.01
CA SER A 88 6.99 -7.41 12.38
C SER A 88 6.65 -6.27 13.35
N GLY A 89 6.51 -5.03 12.89
CA GLY A 89 6.13 -3.90 13.75
C GLY A 89 4.75 -4.10 14.37
N ARG A 90 3.76 -4.50 13.55
CA ARG A 90 2.40 -4.82 14.05
C ARG A 90 2.38 -6.03 14.97
N ILE A 91 3.23 -7.03 14.68
CA ILE A 91 3.36 -8.20 15.52
C ILE A 91 3.92 -7.81 16.89
N VAL A 92 5.00 -7.04 16.93
CA VAL A 92 5.64 -6.56 18.16
C VAL A 92 4.68 -5.69 18.97
N GLU A 93 4.06 -4.69 18.36
CA GLU A 93 3.11 -3.81 19.04
C GLU A 93 1.94 -4.59 19.68
N SER A 94 1.40 -5.58 18.98
CA SER A 94 0.31 -6.40 19.49
C SER A 94 0.79 -7.37 20.60
N ALA A 95 1.98 -7.92 20.48
CA ALA A 95 2.58 -8.76 21.52
C ALA A 95 2.86 -7.95 22.80
N GLU A 96 3.42 -6.75 22.68
CA GLU A 96 3.66 -5.85 23.82
C GLU A 96 2.38 -5.49 24.58
N ARG A 97 1.27 -5.21 23.87
CA ARG A 97 -0.03 -4.99 24.51
C ARG A 97 -0.53 -6.16 25.34
N LEU A 98 -0.10 -7.36 24.98
CA LEU A 98 -0.43 -8.59 25.71
C LEU A 98 0.62 -8.99 26.75
N GLY A 99 1.72 -8.24 26.88
CA GLY A 99 2.86 -8.56 27.73
C GLY A 99 3.68 -9.77 27.23
N LEU A 100 3.71 -10.00 25.90
CA LEU A 100 4.38 -11.11 25.26
C LEU A 100 5.62 -10.64 24.51
N SER A 101 6.62 -11.53 24.36
CA SER A 101 7.77 -11.33 23.48
C SER A 101 7.66 -12.26 22.28
N PRO A 102 7.51 -11.75 21.05
CA PRO A 102 7.31 -12.60 19.88
C PRO A 102 8.58 -13.37 19.47
N THR A 103 9.73 -13.02 20.01
CA THR A 103 11.02 -13.72 19.79
C THR A 103 11.29 -14.84 20.78
N GLU A 104 10.46 -14.95 21.82
CA GLU A 104 10.56 -16.00 22.81
C GLU A 104 9.58 -17.16 22.50
N ARG A 105 9.76 -18.27 23.20
CA ARG A 105 8.88 -19.42 23.04
C ARG A 105 7.55 -19.15 23.76
N LEU A 106 6.50 -18.93 22.97
CA LEU A 106 5.14 -18.76 23.46
C LEU A 106 4.44 -20.12 23.65
N SER A 107 3.57 -20.22 24.67
CA SER A 107 2.64 -21.33 24.85
C SER A 107 1.54 -21.32 23.79
N ASP A 108 0.80 -22.42 23.66
CA ASP A 108 -0.32 -22.50 22.71
C ASP A 108 -1.43 -21.48 23.02
N GLU A 109 -1.69 -21.25 24.33
CA GLU A 109 -2.67 -20.24 24.76
C GLU A 109 -2.23 -18.81 24.39
N GLU A 110 -0.96 -18.47 24.59
CA GLU A 110 -0.38 -17.18 24.21
C GLU A 110 -0.41 -16.96 22.70
N LEU A 111 -0.11 -18.01 21.91
CA LEU A 111 -0.22 -17.95 20.45
C LEU A 111 -1.65 -17.69 19.98
N LEU A 112 -2.64 -18.36 20.59
CA LEU A 112 -4.06 -18.13 20.29
C LEU A 112 -4.49 -16.70 20.64
N ARG A 113 -4.05 -16.18 21.80
CA ARG A 113 -4.32 -14.80 22.22
C ARG A 113 -3.71 -13.80 21.25
N LEU A 114 -2.43 -13.98 20.89
CA LEU A 114 -1.72 -13.11 19.97
C LEU A 114 -2.36 -13.14 18.58
N GLY A 115 -2.67 -14.32 18.05
CA GLY A 115 -3.29 -14.43 16.73
C GLY A 115 -4.66 -13.76 16.63
N ARG A 116 -5.48 -13.83 17.69
CA ARG A 116 -6.77 -13.12 17.78
C ARG A 116 -6.57 -11.60 17.81
N GLU A 117 -5.61 -11.13 18.60
CA GLU A 117 -5.27 -9.69 18.67
C GLU A 117 -4.79 -9.15 17.32
N LEU A 118 -3.97 -9.92 16.60
CA LEU A 118 -3.49 -9.59 15.26
C LEU A 118 -4.58 -9.63 14.18
N LYS A 119 -5.72 -10.27 14.48
CA LYS A 119 -6.82 -10.50 13.52
C LYS A 119 -6.32 -11.16 12.24
N VAL A 120 -5.49 -12.18 12.40
CA VAL A 120 -5.00 -13.01 11.30
C VAL A 120 -5.81 -14.28 11.20
N ARG A 121 -5.82 -14.90 10.02
CA ARG A 121 -6.43 -16.21 9.81
C ARG A 121 -5.53 -17.34 10.31
N GLY A 122 -4.21 -17.13 10.19
CA GLY A 122 -3.23 -18.07 10.70
C GLY A 122 -1.99 -17.39 11.28
N LEU A 123 -1.42 -18.01 12.31
CA LEU A 123 -0.16 -17.61 12.92
C LEU A 123 0.81 -18.79 12.88
N ILE A 124 2.01 -18.54 12.36
CA ILE A 124 3.07 -19.54 12.27
C ILE A 124 4.12 -19.19 13.30
N ALA A 125 4.41 -20.14 14.19
CA ALA A 125 5.48 -20.06 15.18
C ALA A 125 6.25 -21.37 15.17
N GLY A 126 7.43 -21.39 15.75
CA GLY A 126 8.20 -22.64 15.81
C GLY A 126 9.33 -22.62 16.79
N SER A 127 10.00 -23.75 16.84
CA SER A 127 11.22 -23.92 17.61
C SER A 127 12.24 -24.73 16.81
N TYR A 128 13.51 -24.57 17.13
CA TYR A 128 14.59 -25.36 16.55
C TYR A 128 15.53 -25.87 17.64
N VAL A 129 16.17 -26.99 17.33
CA VAL A 129 17.21 -27.60 18.20
C VAL A 129 18.29 -28.15 17.27
N ALA A 130 19.56 -27.90 17.59
CA ALA A 130 20.66 -28.60 16.94
C ALA A 130 20.84 -30.01 17.60
N ASP A 131 20.99 -31.01 16.73
CA ASP A 131 21.24 -32.41 17.11
C ASP A 131 22.41 -32.93 16.27
N GLY A 132 23.61 -32.76 16.79
CA GLY A 132 24.83 -33.03 16.05
C GLY A 132 24.99 -32.11 14.82
N GLU A 133 25.11 -32.71 13.62
CA GLU A 133 25.18 -31.97 12.35
C GLU A 133 23.80 -31.62 11.78
N ALA A 134 22.72 -32.03 12.40
CA ALA A 134 21.35 -31.81 11.97
C ALA A 134 20.66 -30.69 12.76
N VAL A 135 19.79 -29.96 12.11
CA VAL A 135 18.87 -29.02 12.73
C VAL A 135 17.46 -29.58 12.65
N LYS A 136 16.84 -29.73 13.82
CA LYS A 136 15.43 -30.11 13.95
C LYS A 136 14.60 -28.87 14.09
N ILE A 137 13.68 -28.66 13.14
CA ILE A 137 12.74 -27.55 13.13
C ILE A 137 11.34 -28.10 13.38
N ARG A 138 10.66 -27.56 14.38
CA ARG A 138 9.27 -27.89 14.71
C ARG A 138 8.41 -26.63 14.55
N ALA A 139 7.44 -26.67 13.64
CA ALA A 139 6.50 -25.59 13.45
C ALA A 139 5.19 -25.85 14.21
N ARG A 140 4.54 -24.78 14.63
CA ARG A 140 3.18 -24.73 15.13
C ARG A 140 2.38 -23.78 14.26
N LEU A 141 1.34 -24.29 13.62
CA LEU A 141 0.38 -23.49 12.89
C LEU A 141 -0.84 -23.26 13.76
N VAL A 142 -1.13 -22.02 14.06
CA VAL A 142 -2.35 -21.62 14.75
C VAL A 142 -3.37 -21.27 13.69
N ASP A 143 -4.39 -22.12 13.52
CA ASP A 143 -5.53 -21.87 12.62
C ASP A 143 -6.61 -21.17 13.45
N LEU A 144 -6.91 -19.93 13.10
CA LEU A 144 -7.85 -19.07 13.83
C LEU A 144 -9.25 -19.07 13.23
N ASP A 145 -9.50 -19.89 12.19
CA ASP A 145 -10.84 -20.13 11.69
C ASP A 145 -11.69 -20.81 12.77
N GLY A 146 -12.86 -20.27 13.05
CA GLY A 146 -13.77 -20.81 14.05
C GLY A 146 -13.30 -20.59 15.50
N GLN A 147 -13.11 -21.67 16.25
CA GLN A 147 -12.70 -21.60 17.67
C GLN A 147 -11.20 -21.40 17.87
N GLY A 148 -10.41 -21.60 16.84
CA GLY A 148 -8.95 -21.56 16.88
C GLY A 148 -8.34 -22.88 17.36
N GLN A 149 -7.35 -23.37 16.64
CA GLN A 149 -6.61 -24.61 16.97
C GLN A 149 -5.12 -24.38 16.76
N VAL A 150 -4.31 -24.97 17.64
CA VAL A 150 -2.87 -25.10 17.43
C VAL A 150 -2.61 -26.47 16.83
N ILE A 151 -2.10 -26.48 15.61
CA ILE A 151 -1.74 -27.67 14.87
C ILE A 151 -0.22 -27.81 14.94
N LEU A 152 0.22 -28.95 15.43
CA LEU A 152 1.64 -29.28 15.38
C LEU A 152 1.99 -29.66 13.94
N GLY A 153 2.88 -28.91 13.32
CA GLY A 153 3.50 -29.31 12.07
C GLY A 153 4.49 -30.46 12.32
N GLU A 154 4.81 -31.19 11.25
CA GLU A 154 5.81 -32.24 11.32
C GLU A 154 7.18 -31.68 11.74
N GLU A 155 7.88 -32.44 12.57
CA GLU A 155 9.28 -32.18 12.90
C GLU A 155 10.12 -32.48 11.66
N SER A 156 10.81 -31.48 11.12
CA SER A 156 11.75 -31.67 10.02
C SER A 156 13.17 -31.67 10.57
N ALA A 157 13.86 -32.78 10.42
CA ALA A 157 15.29 -32.86 10.67
C ALA A 157 16.04 -32.82 9.32
N ALA A 158 16.98 -31.92 9.19
CA ALA A 158 17.83 -31.81 8.00
C ALA A 158 19.27 -31.50 8.42
N PRO A 159 20.27 -31.92 7.63
CA PRO A 159 21.64 -31.45 7.82
C PRO A 159 21.68 -29.93 7.85
N ALA A 160 22.56 -29.33 8.62
CA ALA A 160 22.69 -27.87 8.71
C ALA A 160 22.91 -27.21 7.34
N LYS A 161 23.43 -27.94 6.36
CA LYS A 161 23.57 -27.47 4.95
C LYS A 161 22.25 -27.44 4.17
N GLU A 162 21.22 -28.13 4.65
CA GLU A 162 19.88 -28.21 4.03
C GLU A 162 18.83 -27.55 4.92
N TYR A 163 19.20 -26.51 5.63
CA TYR A 163 18.39 -25.84 6.64
C TYR A 163 17.05 -25.28 6.10
N LEU A 164 16.92 -25.09 4.79
CA LEU A 164 15.66 -24.66 4.17
C LEU A 164 14.69 -25.81 3.85
N ALA A 165 15.07 -27.06 3.99
CA ALA A 165 14.17 -28.18 3.75
C ALA A 165 12.94 -28.18 4.69
N GLY A 166 13.15 -27.81 5.95
CA GLY A 166 12.07 -27.64 6.94
C GLY A 166 11.10 -26.51 6.59
N PRO A 167 11.58 -25.27 6.42
CA PRO A 167 10.74 -24.15 5.97
C PRO A 167 9.93 -24.43 4.70
N ARG A 168 10.51 -25.11 3.70
CA ARG A 168 9.80 -25.51 2.46
C ARG A 168 8.60 -26.43 2.74
N ARG A 169 8.73 -27.40 3.64
CA ARG A 169 7.60 -28.26 4.05
C ARG A 169 6.52 -27.47 4.76
N ILE A 170 6.91 -26.63 5.73
CA ILE A 170 5.98 -25.77 6.46
C ILE A 170 5.14 -24.91 5.51
N VAL A 171 5.78 -24.26 4.52
CA VAL A 171 5.06 -23.46 3.51
C VAL A 171 4.03 -24.31 2.78
N LYS A 172 4.40 -25.52 2.34
CA LYS A 172 3.48 -26.42 1.63
C LYS A 172 2.27 -26.79 2.51
N ASP A 173 2.50 -27.14 3.77
CA ASP A 173 1.45 -27.51 4.72
C ASP A 173 0.51 -26.33 5.00
N VAL A 174 1.05 -25.13 5.18
CA VAL A 174 0.27 -23.87 5.34
C VAL A 174 -0.62 -23.61 4.11
N LEU A 175 -0.06 -23.68 2.90
CA LEU A 175 -0.81 -23.45 1.69
C LEU A 175 -1.92 -24.49 1.48
N GLN A 176 -1.64 -25.75 1.80
CA GLN A 176 -2.64 -26.83 1.73
C GLN A 176 -3.74 -26.60 2.77
N ARG A 177 -3.39 -26.28 4.00
CA ARG A 177 -4.36 -26.06 5.10
C ARG A 177 -5.33 -24.93 4.81
N PHE A 178 -4.82 -23.81 4.33
CA PHE A 178 -5.64 -22.63 4.02
C PHE A 178 -6.24 -22.65 2.62
N GLN A 179 -6.09 -23.74 1.87
CA GLN A 179 -6.58 -23.90 0.50
C GLN A 179 -6.16 -22.72 -0.40
N ALA A 180 -4.94 -22.24 -0.19
CA ALA A 180 -4.39 -21.15 -0.98
C ALA A 180 -4.28 -21.57 -2.45
N PRO A 181 -4.57 -20.68 -3.42
CA PRO A 181 -4.45 -20.98 -4.83
C PRO A 181 -3.03 -21.41 -5.16
N GLN A 182 -2.86 -22.63 -5.69
CA GLN A 182 -1.58 -23.14 -6.16
C GLN A 182 -1.59 -23.14 -7.68
N SER A 183 -1.17 -22.05 -8.31
CA SER A 183 -0.95 -22.02 -9.74
C SER A 183 0.43 -22.57 -10.09
N GLU A 184 0.63 -23.09 -11.33
CA GLU A 184 1.97 -23.49 -11.81
C GLU A 184 2.96 -22.31 -11.76
N LEU A 185 2.44 -21.09 -11.92
CA LEU A 185 3.22 -19.85 -11.84
C LEU A 185 3.73 -19.62 -10.42
N ASP A 186 2.89 -19.88 -9.40
CA ASP A 186 3.25 -19.77 -7.99
C ASP A 186 4.32 -20.81 -7.62
N GLY A 187 4.23 -22.02 -8.18
CA GLY A 187 5.26 -23.06 -7.99
C GLY A 187 6.63 -22.68 -8.53
N ARG A 188 6.70 -22.03 -9.71
CA ARG A 188 7.96 -21.53 -10.29
C ARG A 188 8.52 -20.36 -9.47
N ARG A 189 7.68 -19.44 -9.01
CA ARG A 189 8.09 -18.33 -8.16
C ARG A 189 8.60 -18.84 -6.81
N LEU A 190 7.88 -19.78 -6.22
CA LEU A 190 8.29 -20.41 -4.97
C LEU A 190 9.65 -21.10 -5.13
N ALA A 191 9.87 -21.82 -6.25
CA ALA A 191 11.14 -22.44 -6.54
C ALA A 191 12.27 -21.41 -6.75
N ALA A 192 12.00 -20.31 -7.47
CA ALA A 192 12.95 -19.23 -7.65
C ALA A 192 13.25 -18.51 -6.33
N ALA A 193 12.22 -18.23 -5.52
CA ALA A 193 12.36 -17.62 -4.21
C ALA A 193 13.19 -18.46 -3.23
N LEU A 194 13.10 -19.79 -3.34
CA LEU A 194 13.84 -20.72 -2.50
C LEU A 194 15.20 -21.14 -3.11
N GLY A 195 15.50 -20.67 -4.33
CA GLY A 195 16.71 -21.04 -5.07
C GLY A 195 17.93 -20.17 -4.78
N ASP A 196 17.74 -18.96 -4.26
CA ASP A 196 18.81 -18.00 -3.92
C ASP A 196 19.33 -18.22 -2.49
N GLU A 197 19.63 -19.46 -2.16
CA GLU A 197 20.16 -19.80 -0.84
C GLU A 197 21.61 -19.29 -0.72
N PRO A 198 21.92 -18.47 0.30
CA PRO A 198 23.31 -18.11 0.55
C PRO A 198 24.09 -19.35 0.99
N SER A 199 25.38 -19.40 0.63
CA SER A 199 26.28 -20.45 1.07
C SER A 199 26.63 -20.33 2.57
N SER A 200 26.46 -19.12 3.12
CA SER A 200 26.75 -18.80 4.51
C SER A 200 25.46 -18.74 5.36
N LEU A 201 25.32 -19.70 6.26
CA LEU A 201 24.23 -19.70 7.25
C LEU A 201 24.27 -18.47 8.16
N GLU A 202 25.47 -17.98 8.48
CA GLU A 202 25.65 -16.74 9.27
C GLU A 202 25.12 -15.52 8.50
N ALA A 203 25.45 -15.41 7.21
CA ALA A 203 24.93 -14.31 6.38
C ALA A 203 23.40 -14.33 6.33
N TYR A 204 22.79 -15.51 6.27
CA TYR A 204 21.34 -15.63 6.24
C TYR A 204 20.69 -15.31 7.59
N ALA A 205 21.29 -15.69 8.70
CA ALA A 205 20.80 -15.33 10.02
C ALA A 205 20.83 -13.81 10.27
N LEU A 206 21.91 -13.15 9.86
CA LEU A 206 22.03 -11.69 9.90
C LEU A 206 21.00 -11.00 9.01
N TYR A 207 20.79 -11.52 7.82
CA TYR A 207 19.77 -11.03 6.89
C TYR A 207 18.35 -11.17 7.47
N GLY A 208 17.98 -12.35 7.97
CA GLY A 208 16.65 -12.58 8.54
C GLY A 208 16.34 -11.65 9.71
N ARG A 209 17.32 -11.46 10.62
CA ARG A 209 17.18 -10.50 11.72
C ARG A 209 17.04 -9.05 11.22
N ALA A 210 17.80 -8.68 10.20
CA ALA A 210 17.72 -7.35 9.63
C ALA A 210 16.36 -7.06 8.99
N VAL A 211 15.77 -8.04 8.27
CA VAL A 211 14.42 -7.90 7.70
C VAL A 211 13.36 -7.79 8.79
N TRP A 212 13.51 -8.54 9.87
CA TRP A 212 12.63 -8.37 11.04
C TRP A 212 12.73 -6.96 11.63
N ASP A 213 13.96 -6.43 11.82
CA ASP A 213 14.16 -5.06 12.29
C ASP A 213 13.54 -4.02 11.34
N GLN A 214 13.65 -4.21 10.02
CA GLN A 214 13.02 -3.33 9.01
C GLN A 214 11.51 -3.20 9.20
N GLY A 215 10.83 -4.29 9.51
CA GLY A 215 9.39 -4.30 9.74
C GLY A 215 8.95 -3.51 10.97
N LEU A 216 9.86 -3.14 11.89
CA LEU A 216 9.55 -2.21 12.99
C LEU A 216 9.33 -0.77 12.53
N GLY A 217 9.78 -0.40 11.32
CA GLY A 217 9.43 0.84 10.63
C GLY A 217 10.03 2.12 11.18
N ASN A 218 10.82 2.08 12.26
CA ASN A 218 11.47 3.26 12.81
C ASN A 218 12.93 3.39 12.34
N LYS A 219 13.48 4.60 12.48
CA LYS A 219 14.81 4.92 11.97
C LYS A 219 15.92 4.08 12.61
N GLU A 220 15.85 3.90 13.93
CA GLU A 220 16.83 3.13 14.71
C GLU A 220 16.84 1.65 14.27
N ALA A 221 15.69 1.08 13.96
CA ALA A 221 15.58 -0.28 13.44
C ALA A 221 16.21 -0.40 12.06
N HIS A 222 15.98 0.56 11.16
CA HIS A 222 16.66 0.59 9.86
C HIS A 222 18.18 0.77 9.99
N GLU A 223 18.68 1.56 10.97
CA GLU A 223 20.10 1.70 11.22
C GLU A 223 20.73 0.39 11.73
N ARG A 224 20.03 -0.36 12.62
CA ARG A 224 20.46 -1.72 13.03
C ARG A 224 20.45 -2.69 11.84
N ALA A 225 19.41 -2.65 11.01
CA ALA A 225 19.33 -3.48 9.82
C ALA A 225 20.47 -3.22 8.84
N ILE A 226 20.88 -1.95 8.63
CA ILE A 226 22.05 -1.60 7.80
C ILE A 226 23.32 -2.26 8.36
N ALA A 227 23.54 -2.20 9.69
CA ALA A 227 24.72 -2.79 10.30
C ALA A 227 24.75 -4.33 10.13
N LEU A 228 23.61 -5.00 10.33
CA LEU A 228 23.46 -6.45 10.15
C LEU A 228 23.67 -6.87 8.68
N LEU A 229 23.04 -6.15 7.74
CA LEU A 229 23.15 -6.44 6.31
C LEU A 229 24.56 -6.18 5.76
N THR A 230 25.25 -5.19 6.30
CA THR A 230 26.65 -4.98 5.94
C THR A 230 27.50 -6.19 6.33
N LYS A 231 27.35 -6.70 7.57
CA LYS A 231 28.03 -7.91 8.01
C LYS A 231 27.64 -9.15 7.20
N ALA A 232 26.33 -9.29 6.86
CA ALA A 232 25.88 -10.38 6.00
C ALA A 232 26.56 -10.33 4.62
N LEU A 233 26.72 -9.15 4.04
CA LEU A 233 27.38 -8.97 2.75
C LEU A 233 28.92 -9.05 2.82
N ASP A 234 29.53 -8.83 3.98
CA ASP A 234 30.95 -9.13 4.22
C ASP A 234 31.19 -10.63 4.25
N ALA A 235 30.26 -11.42 4.83
CA ALA A 235 30.31 -12.87 4.83
C ALA A 235 29.94 -13.50 3.48
N GLU A 236 29.03 -12.89 2.73
CA GLU A 236 28.58 -13.36 1.42
C GLU A 236 28.28 -12.19 0.46
N GLN A 237 29.27 -11.83 -0.34
CA GLN A 237 29.18 -10.62 -1.22
C GLN A 237 28.12 -10.74 -2.30
N ASN A 238 27.78 -11.94 -2.78
CA ASN A 238 26.83 -12.19 -3.84
C ASN A 238 25.41 -12.50 -3.32
N PHE A 239 25.10 -12.12 -2.11
CA PHE A 239 23.78 -12.32 -1.54
C PHE A 239 22.79 -11.23 -1.99
N ALA A 240 22.14 -11.46 -3.14
CA ALA A 240 21.27 -10.49 -3.78
C ALA A 240 20.07 -10.04 -2.90
N PRO A 241 19.32 -10.91 -2.19
CA PRO A 241 18.28 -10.50 -1.26
C PRO A 241 18.77 -9.56 -0.15
N ALA A 242 19.98 -9.80 0.41
CA ALA A 242 20.54 -8.90 1.43
C ALA A 242 20.87 -7.51 0.86
N ARG A 243 21.27 -7.42 -0.42
CA ARG A 243 21.47 -6.12 -1.08
C ARG A 243 20.14 -5.37 -1.28
N VAL A 244 19.06 -6.07 -1.62
CA VAL A 244 17.73 -5.46 -1.71
C VAL A 244 17.33 -4.91 -0.35
N ALA A 245 17.42 -5.71 0.71
CA ALA A 245 17.10 -5.28 2.07
C ALA A 245 17.98 -4.09 2.53
N LEU A 246 19.28 -4.11 2.22
CA LEU A 246 20.18 -2.99 2.50
C LEU A 246 19.71 -1.72 1.77
N GLY A 247 19.33 -1.84 0.51
CA GLY A 247 18.78 -0.73 -0.27
C GLY A 247 17.52 -0.15 0.35
N VAL A 248 16.59 -0.99 0.81
CA VAL A 248 15.37 -0.57 1.51
C VAL A 248 15.69 0.23 2.77
N SER A 249 16.58 -0.26 3.64
CA SER A 249 16.98 0.46 4.87
C SER A 249 17.72 1.76 4.57
N LEU A 250 18.59 1.79 3.57
CA LEU A 250 19.27 2.99 3.13
C LEU A 250 18.29 4.04 2.60
N TYR A 251 17.23 3.61 1.90
CA TYR A 251 16.18 4.51 1.44
C TYR A 251 15.39 5.10 2.61
N ALA A 252 14.97 4.26 3.55
CA ALA A 252 14.22 4.68 4.74
C ALA A 252 15.01 5.67 5.62
N THR A 253 16.35 5.53 5.68
CA THR A 253 17.24 6.46 6.40
C THR A 253 17.67 7.68 5.56
N GLY A 254 17.09 7.88 4.36
CA GLY A 254 17.31 9.05 3.50
C GLY A 254 18.51 8.93 2.53
N ASN A 255 19.23 7.83 2.53
CA ASN A 255 20.43 7.66 1.70
C ASN A 255 20.08 7.08 0.31
N ARG A 256 19.28 7.84 -0.44
CA ARG A 256 18.70 7.42 -1.73
C ARG A 256 19.74 6.97 -2.77
N TRP A 257 20.88 7.66 -2.83
CA TRP A 257 21.92 7.34 -3.81
C TRP A 257 22.52 5.94 -3.57
N LYS A 258 22.89 5.63 -2.31
CA LYS A 258 23.40 4.30 -1.96
C LYS A 258 22.34 3.23 -2.16
N ALA A 259 21.07 3.49 -1.79
CA ALA A 259 19.96 2.58 -2.00
C ALA A 259 19.84 2.15 -3.47
N SER A 260 19.82 3.11 -4.40
CA SER A 260 19.80 2.84 -5.85
C SER A 260 21.01 1.99 -6.30
N GLY A 261 22.19 2.22 -5.71
CA GLY A 261 23.38 1.42 -5.98
C GLY A 261 23.22 -0.04 -5.57
N GLU A 262 22.64 -0.29 -4.40
CA GLU A 262 22.44 -1.66 -3.91
C GLU A 262 21.36 -2.40 -4.71
N PHE A 263 20.27 -1.75 -5.13
CA PHE A 263 19.28 -2.37 -6.02
C PHE A 263 19.89 -2.77 -7.37
N ARG A 264 20.72 -1.92 -7.97
CA ARG A 264 21.43 -2.25 -9.23
C ARG A 264 22.40 -3.42 -9.07
N LYS A 265 23.15 -3.46 -7.96
CA LYS A 265 24.03 -4.61 -7.67
C LYS A 265 23.23 -5.89 -7.46
N ALA A 266 22.09 -5.82 -6.77
CA ALA A 266 21.21 -6.99 -6.61
C ALA A 266 20.73 -7.51 -7.97
N ILE A 267 20.30 -6.63 -8.89
CA ILE A 267 19.88 -6.98 -10.25
C ILE A 267 21.06 -7.57 -11.06
N GLN A 268 22.28 -7.06 -10.88
CA GLN A 268 23.46 -7.63 -11.55
C GLN A 268 23.77 -9.05 -11.09
N ILE A 269 23.58 -9.35 -9.80
CA ILE A 269 23.81 -10.67 -9.21
C ILE A 269 22.68 -11.62 -9.63
N ASN A 270 21.43 -11.21 -9.44
CA ASN A 270 20.24 -11.97 -9.82
C ASN A 270 19.27 -11.10 -10.62
N PRO A 271 19.32 -11.15 -11.97
CA PRO A 271 18.40 -10.40 -12.82
C PRO A 271 16.93 -10.79 -12.70
N SER A 272 16.63 -11.94 -12.09
CA SER A 272 15.26 -12.45 -11.91
C SER A 272 14.58 -11.97 -10.61
N LEU A 273 15.18 -11.03 -9.88
CA LEU A 273 14.57 -10.41 -8.69
C LEU A 273 13.58 -9.31 -9.08
N ALA A 274 12.32 -9.66 -9.26
CA ALA A 274 11.25 -8.72 -9.62
C ALA A 274 11.15 -7.55 -8.63
N GLU A 275 11.32 -7.82 -7.34
CA GLU A 275 11.29 -6.80 -6.29
C GLU A 275 12.40 -5.75 -6.46
N ALA A 276 13.62 -6.17 -6.80
CA ALA A 276 14.74 -5.24 -7.02
C ALA A 276 14.46 -4.28 -8.19
N HIS A 277 13.88 -4.80 -9.27
CA HIS A 277 13.46 -3.98 -10.42
C HIS A 277 12.34 -3.01 -10.02
N ARG A 278 11.31 -3.45 -9.28
CA ARG A 278 10.24 -2.58 -8.80
C ARG A 278 10.78 -1.46 -7.92
N LEU A 279 11.59 -1.79 -6.91
CA LEU A 279 12.18 -0.80 -6.00
C LEU A 279 13.08 0.20 -6.72
N LEU A 280 13.81 -0.24 -7.75
CA LEU A 280 14.56 0.68 -8.61
C LEU A 280 13.62 1.62 -9.37
N GLY A 281 12.49 1.13 -9.86
CA GLY A 281 11.43 1.94 -10.46
C GLY A 281 10.90 3.01 -9.52
N ASP A 282 10.55 2.64 -8.27
CA ASP A 282 10.06 3.56 -7.23
C ASP A 282 11.09 4.66 -6.92
N MET A 283 12.36 4.29 -6.85
CA MET A 283 13.47 5.23 -6.66
C MET A 283 13.61 6.23 -7.81
N LEU A 284 13.44 5.77 -9.05
CA LEU A 284 13.56 6.60 -10.24
C LEU A 284 12.40 7.60 -10.35
N VAL A 285 11.17 7.18 -10.05
CA VAL A 285 9.99 8.07 -9.99
C VAL A 285 10.17 9.16 -8.93
N SER A 286 10.71 8.81 -7.75
CA SER A 286 10.94 9.74 -6.65
C SER A 286 12.17 10.64 -6.85
N SER A 287 12.94 10.44 -7.92
CA SER A 287 14.14 11.23 -8.22
C SER A 287 13.80 12.66 -8.65
N PRO A 288 14.55 13.68 -8.19
CA PRO A 288 14.36 15.05 -8.67
C PRO A 288 14.48 15.23 -10.19
N ARG A 289 15.27 14.36 -10.84
CA ARG A 289 15.44 14.37 -12.31
C ARG A 289 14.28 13.70 -13.06
N ARG A 290 13.42 12.99 -12.35
CA ARG A 290 12.21 12.34 -12.87
C ARG A 290 12.45 11.51 -14.16
N PRO A 291 13.39 10.55 -14.16
CA PRO A 291 13.69 9.75 -15.34
C PRO A 291 12.61 8.68 -15.56
N TYR A 292 11.41 9.10 -15.95
CA TYR A 292 10.24 8.24 -16.06
C TYR A 292 10.43 7.08 -17.05
N ASP A 293 11.21 7.27 -18.14
CA ASP A 293 11.50 6.18 -19.08
C ASP A 293 12.27 5.02 -18.41
N LEU A 294 13.24 5.34 -17.57
CA LEU A 294 13.99 4.32 -16.84
C LEU A 294 13.13 3.66 -15.76
N ALA A 295 12.22 4.41 -15.13
CA ALA A 295 11.27 3.86 -14.17
C ALA A 295 10.31 2.87 -14.87
N ILE A 296 9.74 3.26 -16.01
CA ILE A 296 8.87 2.42 -16.84
C ILE A 296 9.60 1.13 -17.24
N GLN A 297 10.85 1.20 -17.70
CA GLN A 297 11.67 0.04 -18.03
C GLN A 297 11.88 -0.88 -16.81
N SER A 298 12.14 -0.31 -15.64
CA SER A 298 12.35 -1.07 -14.41
C SER A 298 11.08 -1.81 -13.99
N TYR A 299 9.92 -1.15 -13.99
CA TYR A 299 8.65 -1.82 -13.69
C TYR A 299 8.27 -2.86 -14.75
N ALA A 300 8.52 -2.58 -16.03
CA ALA A 300 8.28 -3.56 -17.10
C ALA A 300 9.14 -4.83 -16.90
N ALA A 301 10.42 -4.68 -16.55
CA ALA A 301 11.28 -5.81 -16.22
C ALA A 301 10.76 -6.60 -15.01
N ALA A 302 10.26 -5.92 -13.97
CA ALA A 302 9.62 -6.60 -12.84
C ALA A 302 8.40 -7.42 -13.28
N LEU A 303 7.60 -6.89 -14.22
CA LEU A 303 6.39 -7.55 -14.73
C LEU A 303 6.69 -8.66 -15.76
N GLU A 304 7.82 -8.63 -16.45
CA GLU A 304 8.29 -9.75 -17.26
C GLU A 304 8.63 -10.97 -16.38
N ILE A 305 9.23 -10.72 -15.22
CA ILE A 305 9.55 -11.76 -14.23
C ILE A 305 8.29 -12.22 -13.50
N TRP A 306 7.49 -11.26 -13.06
CA TRP A 306 6.26 -11.50 -12.31
C TRP A 306 5.07 -10.73 -12.93
N PRO A 307 4.33 -11.34 -13.88
CA PRO A 307 3.24 -10.68 -14.59
C PRO A 307 2.09 -10.18 -13.71
N ASP A 308 1.84 -10.82 -12.56
CA ASP A 308 0.78 -10.45 -11.62
C ASP A 308 1.28 -9.60 -10.45
N TYR A 309 2.45 -8.99 -10.56
CA TYR A 309 3.02 -8.12 -9.52
C TYR A 309 2.26 -6.79 -9.46
N VAL A 310 1.24 -6.73 -8.61
CA VAL A 310 0.29 -5.59 -8.56
C VAL A 310 1.01 -4.28 -8.28
N GLU A 311 1.93 -4.25 -7.31
CA GLU A 311 2.67 -3.04 -6.95
C GLU A 311 3.55 -2.52 -8.09
N ALA A 312 4.18 -3.42 -8.85
CA ALA A 312 4.94 -3.04 -10.05
C ALA A 312 4.02 -2.50 -11.16
N ARG A 313 2.83 -3.08 -11.30
CA ARG A 313 1.83 -2.66 -12.28
C ARG A 313 1.26 -1.27 -11.93
N VAL A 314 0.95 -1.04 -10.66
CA VAL A 314 0.52 0.28 -10.17
C VAL A 314 1.64 1.31 -10.37
N GLY A 315 2.88 0.96 -10.00
CA GLY A 315 4.04 1.84 -10.22
C GLY A 315 4.28 2.17 -11.69
N LEU A 316 4.05 1.20 -12.62
CA LEU A 316 4.11 1.43 -14.05
C LEU A 316 3.02 2.40 -14.51
N GLY A 317 1.79 2.26 -13.99
CA GLY A 317 0.70 3.19 -14.23
C GLY A 317 1.04 4.60 -13.75
N ASP A 318 1.52 4.73 -12.51
CA ASP A 318 1.94 6.02 -11.92
C ASP A 318 3.07 6.68 -12.74
N ALA A 319 4.06 5.91 -13.18
CA ALA A 319 5.18 6.42 -13.99
C ALA A 319 4.71 6.89 -15.39
N ARG A 320 3.81 6.12 -16.02
CA ARG A 320 3.20 6.50 -17.30
C ARG A 320 2.34 7.75 -17.16
N GLN A 321 1.51 7.85 -16.10
CA GLN A 321 0.74 9.04 -15.79
C GLN A 321 1.65 10.27 -15.65
N ALA A 322 2.71 10.14 -14.85
CA ALA A 322 3.66 11.22 -14.61
C ALA A 322 4.42 11.65 -15.89
N LYS A 323 4.56 10.75 -16.87
CA LYS A 323 5.13 11.03 -18.19
C LYS A 323 4.12 11.63 -19.16
N GLY A 324 2.81 11.57 -18.87
CA GLY A 324 1.74 12.02 -19.76
C GLY A 324 1.19 10.92 -20.69
N GLU A 325 1.56 9.65 -20.47
CA GLU A 325 1.05 8.50 -21.23
C GLU A 325 -0.27 7.98 -20.60
N PHE A 326 -1.31 8.83 -20.59
CA PHE A 326 -2.53 8.62 -19.80
C PHE A 326 -3.30 7.35 -20.17
N ASP A 327 -3.44 7.05 -21.48
CA ASP A 327 -4.15 5.85 -21.91
C ASP A 327 -3.41 4.57 -21.45
N GLY A 328 -2.08 4.56 -21.57
CA GLY A 328 -1.25 3.47 -21.09
C GLY A 328 -1.31 3.32 -19.56
N ALA A 329 -1.41 4.42 -18.82
CA ALA A 329 -1.58 4.38 -17.37
C ALA A 329 -2.92 3.75 -16.97
N ILE A 330 -4.02 4.15 -17.64
CA ILE A 330 -5.36 3.58 -17.41
C ILE A 330 -5.38 2.08 -17.71
N GLU A 331 -4.70 1.62 -18.77
CA GLU A 331 -4.60 0.19 -19.08
C GLU A 331 -3.92 -0.60 -17.96
N GLU A 332 -2.80 -0.09 -17.44
CA GLU A 332 -2.11 -0.77 -16.33
C GLU A 332 -2.93 -0.76 -15.04
N TYR A 333 -3.62 0.34 -14.75
CA TYR A 333 -4.54 0.40 -13.60
C TYR A 333 -5.70 -0.58 -13.74
N LYS A 334 -6.31 -0.71 -14.92
CA LYS A 334 -7.37 -1.71 -15.16
C LYS A 334 -6.87 -3.14 -14.96
N LYS A 335 -5.64 -3.46 -15.42
CA LYS A 335 -5.01 -4.75 -15.16
C LYS A 335 -4.74 -4.97 -13.66
N ALA A 336 -4.35 -3.91 -12.93
CA ALA A 336 -4.16 -3.99 -11.49
C ALA A 336 -5.49 -4.25 -10.74
N ILE A 337 -6.59 -3.60 -11.13
CA ILE A 337 -7.94 -3.84 -10.57
C ILE A 337 -8.40 -5.29 -10.80
N VAL A 338 -8.10 -5.88 -11.96
CA VAL A 338 -8.43 -7.30 -12.21
C VAL A 338 -7.72 -8.22 -11.21
N LEU A 339 -6.50 -7.87 -10.82
CA LEU A 339 -5.69 -8.64 -9.87
C LEU A 339 -6.10 -8.35 -8.41
N GLU A 340 -6.32 -7.07 -8.08
CA GLU A 340 -6.71 -6.57 -6.76
C GLU A 340 -7.86 -5.55 -6.88
N PRO A 341 -9.12 -6.01 -6.93
CA PRO A 341 -10.28 -5.12 -7.05
C PRO A 341 -10.44 -4.12 -5.89
N GLU A 342 -9.83 -4.41 -4.73
CA GLU A 342 -9.94 -3.58 -3.52
C GLU A 342 -8.79 -2.56 -3.39
N ASN A 343 -8.06 -2.28 -4.47
CA ASN A 343 -6.95 -1.34 -4.43
C ASN A 343 -7.41 0.11 -4.61
N ALA A 344 -7.68 0.79 -3.51
CA ALA A 344 -8.16 2.18 -3.47
C ALA A 344 -7.25 3.17 -4.23
N ARG A 345 -5.92 2.96 -4.19
CA ARG A 345 -4.94 3.82 -4.85
C ARG A 345 -5.10 3.82 -6.38
N VAL A 346 -5.43 2.67 -6.95
CA VAL A 346 -5.62 2.54 -8.40
C VAL A 346 -6.84 3.33 -8.85
N HIS A 347 -7.96 3.22 -8.14
CA HIS A 347 -9.17 4.00 -8.40
C HIS A 347 -8.89 5.50 -8.28
N TYR A 348 -8.17 5.92 -7.26
CA TYR A 348 -7.75 7.31 -7.11
C TYR A 348 -6.90 7.79 -8.29
N GLY A 349 -5.91 7.00 -8.73
CA GLY A 349 -5.07 7.31 -9.89
C GLY A 349 -5.87 7.48 -11.19
N MET A 350 -6.83 6.57 -11.44
CA MET A 350 -7.74 6.69 -12.59
C MET A 350 -8.62 7.94 -12.50
N GLY A 351 -9.17 8.23 -11.33
CA GLY A 351 -9.97 9.43 -11.09
C GLY A 351 -9.21 10.71 -11.45
N LYS A 352 -7.94 10.79 -11.04
CA LYS A 352 -7.06 11.93 -11.40
C LYS A 352 -6.89 12.09 -12.91
N ILE A 353 -6.67 11.00 -13.64
CA ILE A 353 -6.52 11.06 -15.10
C ILE A 353 -7.84 11.49 -15.75
N TYR A 354 -8.97 10.92 -15.33
CA TYR A 354 -10.27 11.28 -15.87
C TYR A 354 -10.62 12.75 -15.64
N TYR A 355 -10.32 13.28 -14.44
CA TYR A 355 -10.59 14.67 -14.12
C TYR A 355 -9.65 15.63 -14.84
N ASN A 356 -8.35 15.51 -14.61
CA ASN A 356 -7.37 16.53 -15.03
C ASN A 356 -7.10 16.51 -16.53
N GLU A 357 -7.08 15.31 -17.15
CA GLU A 357 -6.56 15.13 -18.50
C GLU A 357 -7.65 14.81 -19.52
N LYS A 358 -8.63 14.02 -19.14
CA LYS A 358 -9.71 13.60 -20.03
C LYS A 358 -10.97 14.46 -19.91
N GLN A 359 -11.09 15.27 -18.85
CA GLN A 359 -12.27 16.06 -18.49
C GLN A 359 -13.56 15.22 -18.41
N LEU A 360 -13.41 13.96 -18.02
CA LEU A 360 -14.49 13.00 -17.82
C LEU A 360 -14.95 13.04 -16.37
N TYR A 361 -15.73 14.08 -16.02
CA TYR A 361 -16.06 14.39 -14.62
C TYR A 361 -16.89 13.31 -13.94
N HIS A 362 -17.83 12.68 -14.64
CA HIS A 362 -18.66 11.63 -14.05
C HIS A 362 -17.85 10.39 -13.74
N GLU A 363 -16.95 10.01 -14.63
CA GLU A 363 -16.03 8.90 -14.45
C GLU A 363 -15.05 9.20 -13.30
N ALA A 364 -14.55 10.43 -13.23
CA ALA A 364 -13.67 10.84 -12.13
C ALA A 364 -14.36 10.74 -10.76
N VAL A 365 -15.61 11.23 -10.64
CA VAL A 365 -16.41 11.10 -9.42
C VAL A 365 -16.58 9.64 -9.03
N ALA A 366 -16.95 8.79 -9.98
CA ALA A 366 -17.17 7.37 -9.71
C ALA A 366 -15.90 6.68 -9.19
N GLU A 367 -14.75 6.98 -9.80
CA GLU A 367 -13.48 6.42 -9.38
C GLU A 367 -13.03 6.93 -8.01
N TYR A 368 -13.16 8.23 -7.72
CA TYR A 368 -12.87 8.77 -6.40
C TYR A 368 -13.80 8.21 -5.30
N GLN A 369 -15.09 8.07 -5.60
CA GLN A 369 -16.05 7.46 -4.66
C GLN A 369 -15.72 6.00 -4.40
N GLN A 370 -15.31 5.25 -5.43
CA GLN A 370 -14.86 3.87 -5.26
C GLN A 370 -13.59 3.80 -4.42
N ALA A 371 -12.62 4.69 -4.65
CA ALA A 371 -11.42 4.78 -3.83
C ALA A 371 -11.75 5.03 -2.35
N ILE A 372 -12.67 5.94 -2.06
CA ILE A 372 -13.15 6.25 -0.70
C ILE A 372 -13.92 5.08 -0.06
N ALA A 373 -14.73 4.36 -0.85
CA ALA A 373 -15.45 3.20 -0.36
C ALA A 373 -14.48 2.08 0.08
N LEU A 374 -13.37 1.91 -0.65
CA LEU A 374 -12.32 0.93 -0.35
C LEU A 374 -11.41 1.38 0.80
N ASP A 375 -11.04 2.66 0.82
CA ASP A 375 -10.26 3.27 1.90
C ASP A 375 -10.89 4.59 2.37
N PRO A 376 -11.74 4.54 3.40
CA PRO A 376 -12.35 5.75 3.98
C PRO A 376 -11.37 6.76 4.61
N ARG A 377 -10.07 6.41 4.69
CA ARG A 377 -9.02 7.30 5.17
C ARG A 377 -8.19 7.91 4.04
N LEU A 378 -8.50 7.61 2.79
CA LEU A 378 -7.78 8.17 1.63
C LEU A 378 -8.12 9.66 1.48
N MET A 379 -7.41 10.48 2.24
CA MET A 379 -7.62 11.92 2.35
C MET A 379 -7.51 12.62 0.99
N ASP A 380 -6.54 12.22 0.16
CA ASP A 380 -6.32 12.79 -1.18
C ASP A 380 -7.54 12.66 -2.10
N ALA A 381 -8.32 11.58 -1.97
CA ALA A 381 -9.53 11.40 -2.76
C ALA A 381 -10.64 12.36 -2.36
N TYR A 382 -10.79 12.64 -1.06
CA TYR A 382 -11.73 13.66 -0.58
C TYR A 382 -11.31 15.06 -1.01
N LEU A 383 -10.01 15.38 -0.93
CA LEU A 383 -9.48 16.66 -1.35
C LEU A 383 -9.75 16.88 -2.85
N SER A 384 -9.43 15.89 -3.70
CA SER A 384 -9.68 15.97 -5.15
C SER A 384 -11.16 16.07 -5.49
N LEU A 385 -12.06 15.39 -4.75
CA LEU A 385 -13.50 15.56 -4.90
C LEU A 385 -13.94 16.98 -4.52
N GLY A 386 -13.40 17.53 -3.43
CA GLY A 386 -13.68 18.89 -2.97
C GLY A 386 -13.32 19.93 -4.05
N GLU A 387 -12.10 19.86 -4.58
CA GLU A 387 -11.61 20.73 -5.65
C GLU A 387 -12.48 20.62 -6.91
N MET A 388 -12.80 19.40 -7.32
CA MET A 388 -13.63 19.16 -8.49
C MET A 388 -15.06 19.67 -8.31
N TYR A 389 -15.69 19.45 -7.15
CA TYR A 389 -17.03 19.95 -6.87
C TYR A 389 -17.05 21.47 -6.79
N GLU A 390 -16.02 22.10 -6.23
CA GLU A 390 -15.87 23.55 -6.20
C GLU A 390 -15.81 24.12 -7.63
N GLU A 391 -14.95 23.54 -8.50
CA GLU A 391 -14.85 23.97 -9.91
C GLU A 391 -16.19 23.86 -10.66
N LYS A 392 -16.99 22.84 -10.33
CA LYS A 392 -18.33 22.63 -10.93
C LYS A 392 -19.44 23.44 -10.28
N GLY A 393 -19.13 24.26 -9.27
CA GLY A 393 -20.12 25.05 -8.52
C GLY A 393 -21.01 24.23 -7.60
N LEU A 394 -20.62 22.99 -7.30
CA LEU A 394 -21.30 22.08 -6.35
C LEU A 394 -20.76 22.33 -4.95
N TYR A 395 -20.92 23.55 -4.46
CA TYR A 395 -20.26 24.03 -3.24
C TYR A 395 -20.65 23.28 -1.96
N LYS A 396 -21.86 22.72 -1.89
CA LYS A 396 -22.30 21.93 -0.72
C LYS A 396 -21.54 20.61 -0.66
N GLU A 397 -21.37 19.96 -1.78
CA GLU A 397 -20.61 18.72 -1.95
C GLU A 397 -19.12 18.96 -1.71
N ALA A 398 -18.60 20.11 -2.18
CA ALA A 398 -17.23 20.55 -1.91
C ALA A 398 -16.99 20.72 -0.40
N VAL A 399 -17.86 21.44 0.30
CA VAL A 399 -17.80 21.62 1.76
C VAL A 399 -17.78 20.27 2.47
N ALA A 400 -18.69 19.35 2.12
CA ALA A 400 -18.75 18.03 2.74
C ALA A 400 -17.43 17.25 2.53
N SER A 401 -16.80 17.37 1.35
CA SER A 401 -15.54 16.71 1.04
C SER A 401 -14.37 17.32 1.83
N TYR A 402 -14.25 18.64 1.88
CA TYR A 402 -13.22 19.33 2.67
C TYR A 402 -13.38 19.10 4.18
N ASP A 403 -14.59 19.06 4.68
CA ASP A 403 -14.86 18.74 6.10
C ASP A 403 -14.34 17.34 6.47
N ARG A 404 -14.46 16.36 5.55
CA ARG A 404 -13.89 15.02 5.77
C ARG A 404 -12.37 15.05 5.86
N VAL A 405 -11.70 15.86 5.04
CA VAL A 405 -10.24 16.08 5.13
C VAL A 405 -9.89 16.69 6.50
N LEU A 406 -10.63 17.72 6.93
CA LEU A 406 -10.37 18.41 8.21
C LEU A 406 -10.70 17.58 9.46
N VAL A 407 -11.56 16.56 9.34
CA VAL A 407 -11.76 15.56 10.40
C VAL A 407 -10.52 14.66 10.54
N MET A 408 -9.83 14.32 9.45
CA MET A 408 -8.64 13.51 9.46
C MET A 408 -7.39 14.33 9.80
N GLU A 409 -7.27 15.52 9.22
CA GLU A 409 -6.19 16.46 9.44
C GLU A 409 -6.73 17.88 9.70
N PRO A 410 -6.98 18.25 10.98
CA PRO A 410 -7.61 19.53 11.34
C PRO A 410 -6.84 20.78 10.91
N LYS A 411 -5.56 20.64 10.54
CA LYS A 411 -4.67 21.72 10.09
C LYS A 411 -4.23 21.55 8.65
N HIS A 412 -5.06 20.92 7.79
CA HIS A 412 -4.75 20.77 6.37
C HIS A 412 -5.02 22.09 5.61
N PRO A 413 -3.97 22.82 5.13
CA PRO A 413 -4.15 24.18 4.61
C PRO A 413 -5.00 24.20 3.33
N GLY A 414 -4.78 23.26 2.40
CA GLY A 414 -5.56 23.18 1.15
C GLY A 414 -7.05 22.97 1.39
N ALA A 415 -7.42 22.11 2.35
CA ALA A 415 -8.83 21.89 2.69
C ALA A 415 -9.46 23.11 3.36
N MET A 416 -8.74 23.80 4.25
CA MET A 416 -9.23 25.04 4.86
C MET A 416 -9.43 26.14 3.83
N TYR A 417 -8.51 26.27 2.87
CA TYR A 417 -8.60 27.23 1.76
C TYR A 417 -9.81 26.93 0.88
N GLY A 418 -9.97 25.69 0.37
CA GLY A 418 -11.09 25.28 -0.47
C GLY A 418 -12.44 25.39 0.26
N LEU A 419 -12.47 25.08 1.58
CA LEU A 419 -13.64 25.25 2.41
C LEU A 419 -14.09 26.73 2.50
N ALA A 420 -13.12 27.64 2.68
CA ALA A 420 -13.38 29.08 2.73
C ALA A 420 -13.93 29.58 1.38
N LEU A 421 -13.33 29.19 0.25
CA LEU A 421 -13.83 29.52 -1.10
C LEU A 421 -15.25 29.00 -1.33
N SER A 422 -15.53 27.76 -0.94
CA SER A 422 -16.85 27.14 -1.10
C SER A 422 -17.91 27.89 -0.27
N TYR A 423 -17.58 28.32 0.97
CA TYR A 423 -18.48 29.10 1.79
C TYR A 423 -18.73 30.52 1.27
N GLU A 424 -17.83 31.12 0.50
CA GLU A 424 -18.12 32.41 -0.15
C GLU A 424 -19.39 32.39 -1.01
N LYS A 425 -19.71 31.24 -1.58
CA LYS A 425 -20.89 31.02 -2.42
C LYS A 425 -22.14 30.56 -1.65
N LEU A 426 -21.97 30.10 -0.42
CA LEU A 426 -23.04 29.51 0.41
C LEU A 426 -23.41 30.39 1.61
N ASP A 427 -22.39 30.86 2.36
CA ASP A 427 -22.56 31.57 3.63
C ASP A 427 -21.36 32.48 3.91
N VAL A 428 -21.55 33.77 3.70
CA VAL A 428 -20.51 34.79 3.84
C VAL A 428 -19.92 34.85 5.25
N ASN A 429 -20.72 34.58 6.29
CA ASN A 429 -20.23 34.63 7.67
C ASN A 429 -19.29 33.46 7.95
N LYS A 430 -19.68 32.27 7.52
CA LYS A 430 -18.80 31.11 7.60
C LYS A 430 -17.55 31.28 6.75
N ALA A 431 -17.64 31.88 5.57
CA ALA A 431 -16.48 32.16 4.73
C ALA A 431 -15.47 33.04 5.47
N LYS A 432 -15.90 34.12 6.14
CA LYS A 432 -15.02 34.98 6.95
C LYS A 432 -14.33 34.21 8.04
N GLU A 433 -15.08 33.39 8.79
CA GLU A 433 -14.53 32.55 9.85
C GLU A 433 -13.46 31.58 9.30
N GLN A 434 -13.73 30.92 8.16
CA GLN A 434 -12.76 29.98 7.58
C GLN A 434 -11.51 30.67 7.03
N TRP A 435 -11.65 31.88 6.43
CA TRP A 435 -10.50 32.67 6.01
C TRP A 435 -9.62 33.10 7.18
N GLU A 436 -10.22 33.52 8.30
CA GLU A 436 -9.47 33.90 9.50
C GLU A 436 -8.69 32.68 10.05
N ARG A 437 -9.34 31.52 10.16
CA ARG A 437 -8.68 30.28 10.59
C ARG A 437 -7.55 29.84 9.66
N TYR A 438 -7.77 29.93 8.34
CA TYR A 438 -6.73 29.63 7.35
C TYR A 438 -5.53 30.58 7.52
N LEU A 439 -5.74 31.88 7.64
CA LEU A 439 -4.67 32.86 7.77
C LEU A 439 -3.87 32.69 9.08
N GLU A 440 -4.51 32.30 10.16
CA GLU A 440 -3.84 31.95 11.41
C GLU A 440 -2.90 30.74 11.22
N LEU A 441 -3.39 29.67 10.58
CA LEU A 441 -2.57 28.51 10.27
C LEU A 441 -1.42 28.85 9.32
N ALA A 442 -1.74 29.50 8.21
CA ALA A 442 -0.80 29.84 7.13
C ALA A 442 0.36 30.72 7.59
N ALA A 443 0.13 31.57 8.63
CA ALA A 443 1.19 32.39 9.21
C ALA A 443 2.36 31.58 9.79
N SER A 444 2.10 30.33 10.19
CA SER A 444 3.12 29.41 10.72
C SER A 444 3.79 28.52 9.64
N LEU A 445 3.29 28.57 8.40
CA LEU A 445 3.71 27.67 7.31
C LEU A 445 4.40 28.44 6.18
N PRO A 446 5.72 28.27 6.00
CA PRO A 446 6.45 28.95 4.91
C PRO A 446 5.91 28.64 3.50
N SER A 447 5.34 27.47 3.28
CA SER A 447 4.70 27.05 2.02
C SER A 447 3.48 27.89 1.63
N GLU A 448 2.78 28.46 2.63
CA GLU A 448 1.52 29.18 2.43
C GLU A 448 1.71 30.70 2.22
N LYS A 449 2.95 31.18 2.21
CA LYS A 449 3.28 32.60 2.16
C LYS A 449 2.62 33.34 0.98
N ASP A 450 2.63 32.74 -0.19
CA ASP A 450 2.08 33.35 -1.39
C ASP A 450 0.54 33.35 -1.38
N TRP A 451 -0.06 32.31 -0.81
CA TRP A 451 -1.50 32.16 -0.68
C TRP A 451 -2.12 33.08 0.36
N MET A 452 -1.38 33.45 1.41
CA MET A 452 -1.84 34.40 2.44
C MET A 452 -2.26 35.74 1.86
N GLY A 453 -1.54 36.23 0.84
CA GLY A 453 -1.86 37.49 0.17
C GLY A 453 -3.21 37.46 -0.55
N ILE A 454 -3.52 36.32 -1.15
CA ILE A 454 -4.80 36.07 -1.82
C ILE A 454 -5.92 35.93 -0.80
N ALA A 455 -5.72 35.12 0.23
CA ALA A 455 -6.70 34.91 1.31
C ALA A 455 -7.09 36.21 2.02
N ARG A 456 -6.12 37.10 2.31
CA ARG A 456 -6.41 38.43 2.88
C ARG A 456 -7.31 39.28 1.99
N LYS A 457 -7.05 39.29 0.68
CA LYS A 457 -7.90 40.02 -0.29
C LYS A 457 -9.32 39.50 -0.32
N HIS A 458 -9.51 38.18 -0.24
CA HIS A 458 -10.83 37.56 -0.13
C HIS A 458 -11.56 38.01 1.14
N LEU A 459 -10.90 37.90 2.28
CA LEU A 459 -11.46 38.33 3.57
C LEU A 459 -11.82 39.81 3.58
N GLU A 460 -10.94 40.71 3.08
CA GLU A 460 -11.19 42.14 3.01
C GLU A 460 -12.42 42.47 2.12
N LYS A 461 -12.58 41.82 0.95
CA LYS A 461 -13.75 41.99 0.09
C LYS A 461 -15.03 41.61 0.82
N LEU A 462 -15.04 40.46 1.51
CA LEU A 462 -16.18 39.98 2.27
C LEU A 462 -16.51 40.93 3.44
N GLN A 463 -15.52 41.53 4.11
CA GLN A 463 -15.68 42.50 5.18
C GLN A 463 -16.30 43.81 4.67
N ARG A 464 -16.00 44.22 3.42
CA ARG A 464 -16.61 45.40 2.76
C ARG A 464 -18.02 45.13 2.22
N GLY A 465 -18.52 43.90 2.33
CA GLY A 465 -19.83 43.53 1.77
C GLY A 465 -19.83 43.38 0.24
N GLU A 466 -18.65 43.29 -0.39
CA GLU A 466 -18.51 43.03 -1.82
C GLU A 466 -18.88 41.56 -2.10
N LYS A 467 -19.63 41.32 -3.21
CA LYS A 467 -19.96 39.94 -3.60
C LYS A 467 -18.69 39.24 -4.06
N PRO A 468 -18.47 37.99 -3.64
CA PRO A 468 -17.41 37.17 -4.19
C PRO A 468 -17.64 36.94 -5.70
N ASN A 469 -16.59 37.09 -6.49
CA ASN A 469 -16.63 36.91 -7.95
C ASN A 469 -16.98 35.47 -8.35
#